data_d23b2a0c16e360665b6dcbab363b6d13
#
_entry.id   d23b2a0c16e360665b6dcbab363b6d13
#
_cell.length_a   1.000
_cell.length_b   1.000
_cell.length_c   1.000
_cell.angle_alpha   90.00
_cell.angle_beta   90.00
_cell.angle_gamma   90.00
#
_symmetry.space_group_name_H-M   'P 1'
#
loop_
_entity.id
_entity.type
_entity.pdbx_description
1 polymer ?
#
loop_
_entity_poly.entity_id
_entity_poly.type
_entity_poly.pdbx_seq_one_letter_code
_entity_poly.pdbx_strand_id
1 'polypeptide(L)'
;PYANPLLNNLADGEAGLTPYVKIDASGITLITPRADSGQGAYSVQAILIAEELDVELDQVNVDPGMPDKAYYNTALGADGAPFAPTDDSFTANTTRTVMDSLMKFLGMQITGGSTTVPDSYEKLRLAGAVARETLKAAAAQKTGIAVSELKTAGGMVVTPDGTKISYLELASIAA
;
A
#
# COMPACT_ATOMS: atom_id res chain seq x y z
N PRO A 1 9.34 -11.33 0.57
CA PRO A 1 8.92 -9.95 0.81
C PRO A 1 9.87 -9.30 1.81
N TYR A 2 10.09 -7.97 1.69
CA TYR A 2 10.80 -7.21 2.71
C TYR A 2 9.92 -7.03 3.95
N ALA A 3 10.54 -6.85 5.11
CA ALA A 3 9.83 -6.49 6.34
C ALA A 3 9.10 -5.15 6.18
N ASN A 4 8.03 -4.96 6.94
CA ASN A 4 7.34 -3.69 6.98
C ASN A 4 8.19 -2.66 7.75
N PRO A 5 8.75 -1.61 7.10
CA PRO A 5 9.63 -0.67 7.77
C PRO A 5 8.91 0.19 8.81
N LEU A 6 7.59 0.33 8.72
CA LEU A 6 6.80 1.09 9.69
C LEU A 6 6.80 0.46 11.09
N LEU A 7 7.05 -0.86 11.18
CA LEU A 7 7.09 -1.57 12.47
C LEU A 7 8.36 -1.26 13.30
N ASN A 8 9.38 -0.68 12.70
CA ASN A 8 10.67 -0.46 13.38
C ASN A 8 10.63 0.65 14.44
N ASN A 9 9.70 1.60 14.35
CA ASN A 9 9.65 2.80 15.18
C ASN A 9 8.20 3.20 15.53
N LEU A 10 7.33 2.24 15.80
CA LEU A 10 5.97 2.54 16.24
C LEU A 10 5.99 3.03 17.68
N ALA A 11 5.29 4.13 17.95
CA ALA A 11 4.95 4.56 19.30
C ALA A 11 3.70 3.82 19.81
N ASP A 12 3.44 3.91 21.13
CA ASP A 12 2.23 3.35 21.72
C ASP A 12 0.98 3.92 21.05
N GLY A 13 0.10 3.05 20.59
CA GLY A 13 -1.13 3.42 19.90
C GLY A 13 -0.99 3.65 18.38
N GLU A 14 0.21 3.46 17.81
CA GLU A 14 0.43 3.48 16.37
C GLU A 14 0.32 2.07 15.77
N ALA A 15 -0.22 1.97 14.56
CA ALA A 15 -0.31 0.73 13.80
C ALA A 15 0.28 0.89 12.39
N GLY A 16 1.28 0.09 12.07
CA GLY A 16 1.83 -0.05 10.72
C GLY A 16 1.21 -1.27 10.03
N LEU A 17 0.04 -1.11 9.43
CA LEU A 17 -0.74 -2.23 8.88
C LEU A 17 -0.08 -2.88 7.67
N THR A 18 0.54 -2.08 6.83
CA THR A 18 1.35 -2.49 5.67
C THR A 18 2.51 -1.51 5.54
N PRO A 19 3.52 -1.75 4.68
CA PRO A 19 4.56 -0.75 4.42
C PRO A 19 4.05 0.62 3.94
N TYR A 20 2.79 0.68 3.52
CA TYR A 20 2.20 1.86 2.88
C TYR A 20 1.04 2.48 3.67
N VAL A 21 0.61 1.86 4.78
CA VAL A 21 -0.53 2.34 5.59
C VAL A 21 -0.15 2.36 7.06
N LYS A 22 -0.13 3.56 7.64
CA LYS A 22 0.06 3.81 9.07
C LYS A 22 -1.21 4.46 9.64
N ILE A 23 -1.57 4.09 10.85
CA ILE A 23 -2.65 4.73 11.61
C ILE A 23 -2.12 5.12 12.98
N ASP A 24 -2.35 6.35 13.39
CA ASP A 24 -2.00 6.88 14.69
C ASP A 24 -3.04 7.90 15.17
N ALA A 25 -2.77 8.57 16.29
CA ALA A 25 -3.67 9.57 16.87
C ALA A 25 -3.93 10.78 15.94
N SER A 26 -3.04 11.04 14.97
CA SER A 26 -3.20 12.11 13.98
C SER A 26 -4.06 11.72 12.78
N GLY A 27 -4.34 10.43 12.62
CA GLY A 27 -5.18 9.90 11.55
C GLY A 27 -4.55 8.76 10.77
N ILE A 28 -5.00 8.60 9.52
CA ILE A 28 -4.50 7.62 8.57
C ILE A 28 -3.43 8.29 7.71
N THR A 29 -2.24 7.72 7.65
CA THR A 29 -1.14 8.20 6.80
C THR A 29 -0.81 7.17 5.74
N LEU A 30 -0.82 7.60 4.48
CA LEU A 30 -0.45 6.79 3.32
C LEU A 30 0.99 7.12 2.91
N ILE A 31 1.82 6.09 2.82
CA ILE A 31 3.22 6.23 2.39
C ILE A 31 3.29 6.15 0.88
N THR A 32 3.77 7.23 0.26
CA THR A 32 3.88 7.39 -1.20
C THR A 32 5.34 7.57 -1.62
N PRO A 33 6.12 6.49 -1.68
CA PRO A 33 7.60 6.56 -1.75
C PRO A 33 8.16 6.98 -3.12
N ARG A 34 7.34 7.17 -4.15
CA ARG A 34 7.79 7.70 -5.44
C ARG A 34 7.82 9.22 -5.40
N ALA A 35 8.94 9.83 -5.78
CA ALA A 35 9.12 11.27 -5.76
C ALA A 35 8.15 11.97 -6.71
N ASP A 36 7.62 13.10 -6.26
CA ASP A 36 6.78 13.99 -7.05
C ASP A 36 7.53 15.28 -7.35
N SER A 37 7.61 15.63 -8.62
CA SER A 37 8.17 16.90 -9.10
C SER A 37 7.13 17.69 -9.92
N GLY A 38 5.84 17.49 -9.62
CA GLY A 38 4.70 18.10 -10.31
C GLY A 38 4.00 17.18 -11.30
N GLN A 39 4.45 15.91 -11.43
CA GLN A 39 3.81 14.92 -12.32
C GLN A 39 2.68 14.13 -11.65
N GLY A 40 2.32 14.41 -10.40
CA GLY A 40 1.20 13.78 -9.71
C GLY A 40 1.50 12.40 -9.10
N ALA A 41 2.78 12.05 -8.90
CA ALA A 41 3.16 10.75 -8.36
C ALA A 41 2.61 10.53 -6.94
N TYR A 42 2.59 11.54 -6.08
CA TYR A 42 2.00 11.42 -4.73
C TYR A 42 0.50 11.15 -4.81
N SER A 43 -0.21 11.92 -5.61
CA SER A 43 -1.67 11.78 -5.74
C SER A 43 -2.08 10.41 -6.28
N VAL A 44 -1.44 9.91 -7.33
CA VAL A 44 -1.80 8.61 -7.91
C VAL A 44 -1.51 7.47 -6.95
N GLN A 45 -0.39 7.51 -6.21
CA GLN A 45 -0.09 6.50 -5.21
C GLN A 45 -1.11 6.51 -4.07
N ALA A 46 -1.45 7.70 -3.56
CA ALA A 46 -2.45 7.86 -2.51
C ALA A 46 -3.83 7.34 -2.96
N ILE A 47 -4.27 7.66 -4.19
CA ILE A 47 -5.54 7.17 -4.76
C ILE A 47 -5.58 5.64 -4.79
N LEU A 48 -4.52 4.99 -5.28
CA LEU A 48 -4.46 3.53 -5.39
C LEU A 48 -4.59 2.82 -4.03
N ILE A 49 -4.03 3.41 -2.97
CA ILE A 49 -4.16 2.86 -1.61
C ILE A 49 -5.54 3.17 -1.05
N ALA A 50 -5.99 4.43 -1.15
CA ALA A 50 -7.22 4.93 -0.54
C ALA A 50 -8.46 4.21 -1.07
N GLU A 51 -8.52 3.96 -2.39
CA GLU A 51 -9.62 3.24 -3.04
C GLU A 51 -9.82 1.85 -2.43
N GLU A 52 -8.75 1.09 -2.24
CA GLU A 52 -8.83 -0.24 -1.68
C GLU A 52 -8.93 -0.26 -0.14
N LEU A 53 -8.46 0.78 0.51
CA LEU A 53 -8.62 0.99 1.95
C LEU A 53 -10.04 1.48 2.30
N ASP A 54 -10.81 1.93 1.31
CA ASP A 54 -12.16 2.50 1.45
C ASP A 54 -12.17 3.77 2.32
N VAL A 55 -11.30 4.72 1.93
CA VAL A 55 -11.19 6.06 2.54
C VAL A 55 -11.17 7.14 1.46
N GLU A 56 -11.67 8.34 1.79
CA GLU A 56 -11.55 9.50 0.92
C GLU A 56 -10.17 10.17 1.07
N LEU A 57 -9.70 10.85 0.02
CA LEU A 57 -8.38 11.48 0.04
C LEU A 57 -8.27 12.64 1.06
N ASP A 58 -9.38 13.28 1.38
CA ASP A 58 -9.43 14.33 2.40
C ASP A 58 -9.41 13.80 3.84
N GLN A 59 -9.54 12.48 4.01
CA GLN A 59 -9.46 11.79 5.31
C GLN A 59 -8.05 11.30 5.65
N VAL A 60 -7.09 11.46 4.74
CA VAL A 60 -5.76 10.88 4.88
C VAL A 60 -4.65 11.92 4.81
N ASN A 61 -3.56 11.64 5.49
CA ASN A 61 -2.28 12.31 5.32
C ASN A 61 -1.44 11.54 4.29
N VAL A 62 -0.58 12.25 3.56
CA VAL A 62 0.36 11.66 2.60
C VAL A 62 1.78 11.97 3.04
N ASP A 63 2.62 10.93 3.13
CA ASP A 63 4.02 11.03 3.55
C ASP A 63 4.91 10.26 2.54
N PRO A 64 6.00 10.83 2.03
CA PRO A 64 6.95 10.09 1.18
C PRO A 64 7.63 8.92 1.92
N GLY A 65 7.60 8.91 3.23
CA GLY A 65 8.28 7.93 4.07
C GLY A 65 9.80 8.05 4.04
N MET A 66 10.47 7.29 4.89
CA MET A 66 11.93 7.14 4.84
C MET A 66 12.32 6.14 3.75
N PRO A 67 13.44 6.33 3.06
CA PRO A 67 13.92 5.36 2.09
C PRO A 67 14.10 3.97 2.70
N ASP A 68 13.51 2.96 2.05
CA ASP A 68 13.61 1.56 2.47
C ASP A 68 13.53 0.59 1.29
N LYS A 69 14.17 -0.57 1.42
CA LYS A 69 14.15 -1.64 0.41
C LYS A 69 12.73 -2.18 0.15
N ALA A 70 11.79 -2.04 1.09
CA ALA A 70 10.39 -2.42 0.89
C ALA A 70 9.70 -1.62 -0.24
N TYR A 71 10.22 -0.44 -0.55
CA TYR A 71 9.69 0.47 -1.59
C TYR A 71 10.37 0.30 -2.96
N TYR A 72 10.86 -0.90 -3.25
CA TYR A 72 11.52 -1.22 -4.53
C TYR A 72 10.64 -0.96 -5.76
N ASN A 73 11.28 -0.67 -6.90
CA ASN A 73 10.65 -0.49 -8.21
C ASN A 73 11.11 -1.60 -9.16
N THR A 74 10.22 -2.54 -9.50
CA THR A 74 10.51 -3.62 -10.43
C THR A 74 10.31 -3.19 -11.89
N ALA A 75 9.33 -2.34 -12.18
CA ALA A 75 9.00 -1.95 -13.55
C ALA A 75 10.18 -1.29 -14.30
N LEU A 76 11.11 -0.67 -13.56
CA LEU A 76 12.33 -0.13 -14.16
C LEU A 76 13.24 -1.22 -14.74
N GLY A 77 13.25 -2.42 -14.13
CA GLY A 77 13.98 -3.57 -14.67
C GLY A 77 13.38 -4.06 -15.98
N ALA A 78 12.06 -4.22 -16.02
CA ALA A 78 11.35 -4.63 -17.23
C ALA A 78 11.51 -3.62 -18.37
N ASP A 79 11.41 -2.30 -18.07
CA ASP A 79 11.57 -1.22 -19.05
C ASP A 79 13.01 -1.16 -19.63
N GLY A 80 14.01 -1.53 -18.84
CA GLY A 80 15.40 -1.61 -19.26
C GLY A 80 15.76 -2.87 -20.06
N ALA A 81 14.82 -3.82 -20.27
CA ALA A 81 15.08 -5.02 -21.05
C ALA A 81 15.27 -4.68 -22.55
N PRO A 82 16.21 -5.35 -23.26
CA PRO A 82 16.54 -5.04 -24.65
C PRO A 82 15.51 -5.62 -25.65
N PHE A 83 14.23 -5.44 -25.37
CA PHE A 83 13.10 -5.91 -26.18
C PHE A 83 12.08 -4.81 -26.37
N ALA A 84 11.36 -4.82 -27.49
CA ALA A 84 10.23 -3.92 -27.66
C ALA A 84 9.17 -4.17 -26.58
N PRO A 85 8.48 -3.13 -26.07
CA PRO A 85 7.44 -3.31 -25.03
C PRO A 85 6.32 -4.28 -25.43
N THR A 86 6.08 -4.43 -26.74
CA THR A 86 5.07 -5.33 -27.34
C THR A 86 5.59 -6.74 -27.65
N ASP A 87 6.86 -7.04 -27.32
CA ASP A 87 7.42 -8.38 -27.55
C ASP A 87 7.03 -9.31 -26.40
N ASP A 88 6.09 -10.21 -26.67
CA ASP A 88 5.57 -11.22 -25.73
C ASP A 88 6.26 -12.58 -25.89
N SER A 89 7.41 -12.65 -26.56
CA SER A 89 8.17 -13.89 -26.69
C SER A 89 8.60 -14.42 -25.32
N PHE A 90 8.76 -15.74 -25.24
CA PHE A 90 9.23 -16.40 -24.01
C PHE A 90 10.55 -15.81 -23.50
N THR A 91 11.49 -15.51 -24.42
CA THR A 91 12.78 -14.91 -24.08
C THR A 91 12.61 -13.51 -23.50
N ALA A 92 11.79 -12.66 -24.11
CA ALA A 92 11.52 -11.30 -23.63
C ALA A 92 10.88 -11.32 -22.23
N ASN A 93 9.85 -12.15 -22.03
CA ASN A 93 9.15 -12.26 -20.76
C ASN A 93 10.05 -12.82 -19.65
N THR A 94 10.86 -13.84 -19.96
CA THR A 94 11.82 -14.41 -19.01
C THR A 94 12.88 -13.37 -18.61
N THR A 95 13.42 -12.63 -19.58
CA THR A 95 14.42 -11.58 -19.29
C THR A 95 13.84 -10.48 -18.42
N ARG A 96 12.63 -9.96 -18.71
CA ARG A 96 11.95 -8.98 -17.87
C ARG A 96 11.76 -9.51 -16.45
N THR A 97 11.28 -10.73 -16.29
CA THR A 97 11.07 -11.35 -14.97
C THR A 97 12.38 -11.46 -14.18
N VAL A 98 13.49 -11.80 -14.83
CA VAL A 98 14.80 -11.85 -14.17
C VAL A 98 15.25 -10.45 -13.75
N MET A 99 15.11 -9.45 -14.63
CA MET A 99 15.47 -8.06 -14.31
C MET A 99 14.61 -7.48 -13.18
N ASP A 100 13.31 -7.73 -13.18
CA ASP A 100 12.39 -7.34 -12.10
C ASP A 100 12.78 -8.00 -10.78
N SER A 101 13.12 -9.29 -10.82
CA SER A 101 13.57 -10.03 -9.64
C SER A 101 14.88 -9.46 -9.07
N LEU A 102 15.79 -9.04 -9.94
CA LEU A 102 17.04 -8.40 -9.54
C LEU A 102 16.77 -7.03 -8.88
N MET A 103 15.91 -6.18 -9.47
CA MET A 103 15.52 -4.90 -8.89
C MET A 103 14.89 -5.06 -7.51
N LYS A 104 14.03 -6.06 -7.36
CA LYS A 104 13.43 -6.43 -6.07
C LYS A 104 14.50 -6.90 -5.08
N PHE A 105 15.41 -7.78 -5.48
CA PHE A 105 16.49 -8.28 -4.61
C PHE A 105 17.41 -7.16 -4.13
N LEU A 106 17.73 -6.20 -4.99
CA LEU A 106 18.55 -5.05 -4.66
C LEU A 106 17.80 -4.01 -3.81
N GLY A 107 16.47 -4.06 -3.78
CA GLY A 107 15.64 -3.07 -3.09
C GLY A 107 15.75 -1.67 -3.72
N MET A 108 15.84 -1.61 -5.04
CA MET A 108 16.07 -0.35 -5.77
C MET A 108 14.83 0.55 -5.71
N GLN A 109 14.89 1.60 -4.90
CA GLN A 109 13.86 2.64 -4.82
C GLN A 109 14.19 3.77 -5.79
N ILE A 110 13.52 3.78 -6.96
CA ILE A 110 13.78 4.74 -8.03
C ILE A 110 12.45 5.30 -8.53
N THR A 111 12.44 6.61 -8.84
CA THR A 111 11.37 7.28 -9.55
C THR A 111 11.90 7.75 -10.91
N GLY A 112 11.37 7.23 -12.00
CA GLY A 112 11.81 7.54 -13.35
C GLY A 112 11.24 6.61 -14.41
N GLY A 113 11.48 6.86 -15.68
CA GLY A 113 11.07 6.02 -16.80
C GLY A 113 9.57 5.80 -16.92
N SER A 114 8.73 6.70 -16.40
CA SER A 114 7.26 6.52 -16.32
C SER A 114 6.82 5.24 -15.60
N THR A 115 7.66 4.68 -14.73
CA THR A 115 7.43 3.39 -14.06
C THR A 115 6.62 3.48 -12.78
N THR A 116 6.26 4.68 -12.30
CA THR A 116 5.52 4.86 -11.05
C THR A 116 4.21 4.07 -11.05
N VAL A 117 3.35 4.26 -12.03
CA VAL A 117 2.05 3.58 -12.10
C VAL A 117 2.20 2.09 -12.41
N PRO A 118 2.97 1.67 -13.42
CA PRO A 118 3.17 0.25 -13.70
C PRO A 118 3.69 -0.56 -12.50
N ASP A 119 4.64 -0.01 -11.73
CA ASP A 119 5.15 -0.65 -10.54
C ASP A 119 4.17 -0.63 -9.36
N SER A 120 3.43 0.44 -9.21
CA SER A 120 2.62 0.71 -8.01
C SER A 120 1.20 0.15 -8.09
N TYR A 121 0.63 -0.03 -9.26
CA TYR A 121 -0.79 -0.29 -9.45
C TYR A 121 -1.32 -1.44 -8.60
N GLU A 122 -0.77 -2.64 -8.77
CA GLU A 122 -1.21 -3.80 -7.98
C GLU A 122 -0.67 -3.75 -6.54
N LYS A 123 0.57 -3.32 -6.38
CA LYS A 123 1.27 -3.28 -5.10
C LYS A 123 0.56 -2.40 -4.07
N LEU A 124 0.18 -1.19 -4.46
CA LEU A 124 -0.46 -0.24 -3.56
C LEU A 124 -1.94 -0.57 -3.33
N ARG A 125 -2.65 -1.03 -4.34
CA ARG A 125 -4.01 -1.54 -4.18
C ARG A 125 -4.03 -2.72 -3.22
N LEU A 126 -3.13 -3.68 -3.38
CA LEU A 126 -3.02 -4.81 -2.45
C LEU A 126 -2.71 -4.34 -1.02
N ALA A 127 -1.85 -3.34 -0.85
CA ALA A 127 -1.54 -2.79 0.46
C ALA A 127 -2.76 -2.16 1.14
N GLY A 128 -3.56 -1.39 0.40
CA GLY A 128 -4.83 -0.83 0.88
C GLY A 128 -5.83 -1.92 1.27
N ALA A 129 -6.02 -2.91 0.39
CA ALA A 129 -6.93 -4.04 0.64
C ALA A 129 -6.51 -4.86 1.88
N VAL A 130 -5.22 -5.17 2.03
CA VAL A 130 -4.70 -5.89 3.21
C VAL A 130 -4.94 -5.09 4.48
N ALA A 131 -4.67 -3.78 4.48
CA ALA A 131 -4.93 -2.92 5.62
C ALA A 131 -6.43 -2.90 5.99
N ARG A 132 -7.32 -2.78 5.00
CA ARG A 132 -8.77 -2.85 5.20
C ARG A 132 -9.20 -4.18 5.84
N GLU A 133 -8.75 -5.30 5.29
CA GLU A 133 -9.12 -6.62 5.83
C GLU A 133 -8.54 -6.86 7.23
N THR A 134 -7.36 -6.32 7.55
CA THR A 134 -6.79 -6.35 8.90
C THR A 134 -7.67 -5.56 9.88
N LEU A 135 -8.16 -4.39 9.49
CA LEU A 135 -9.08 -3.60 10.31
C LEU A 135 -10.45 -4.27 10.50
N LYS A 136 -10.97 -4.95 9.46
CA LYS A 136 -12.17 -5.79 9.59
C LYS A 136 -11.95 -6.95 10.57
N ALA A 137 -10.79 -7.58 10.53
CA ALA A 137 -10.44 -8.65 11.49
C ALA A 137 -10.37 -8.11 12.92
N ALA A 138 -9.79 -6.93 13.13
CA ALA A 138 -9.78 -6.25 14.44
C ALA A 138 -11.21 -5.92 14.93
N ALA A 139 -12.08 -5.46 14.04
CA ALA A 139 -13.49 -5.22 14.37
C ALA A 139 -14.22 -6.52 14.70
N ALA A 140 -13.96 -7.61 13.99
CA ALA A 140 -14.51 -8.93 14.29
C ALA A 140 -14.07 -9.43 15.68
N GLN A 141 -12.80 -9.24 16.03
CA GLN A 141 -12.28 -9.55 17.36
C GLN A 141 -12.98 -8.72 18.46
N LYS A 142 -13.20 -7.44 18.19
CA LYS A 142 -13.85 -6.52 19.15
C LYS A 142 -15.32 -6.81 19.36
N THR A 143 -16.05 -7.18 18.29
CA THR A 143 -17.52 -7.29 18.30
C THR A 143 -18.03 -8.72 18.41
N GLY A 144 -17.20 -9.72 18.09
CA GLY A 144 -17.63 -11.12 17.94
C GLY A 144 -18.38 -11.42 16.64
N ILE A 145 -18.50 -10.43 15.73
CA ILE A 145 -19.19 -10.58 14.43
C ILE A 145 -18.20 -11.17 13.41
N ALA A 146 -18.66 -12.09 12.57
CA ALA A 146 -17.80 -12.68 11.55
C ALA A 146 -17.31 -11.63 10.54
N VAL A 147 -16.04 -11.70 10.10
CA VAL A 147 -15.44 -10.75 9.13
C VAL A 147 -16.28 -10.65 7.85
N SER A 148 -16.88 -11.74 7.40
CA SER A 148 -17.72 -11.80 6.20
C SER A 148 -19.01 -10.96 6.29
N GLU A 149 -19.48 -10.65 7.49
CA GLU A 149 -20.66 -9.84 7.75
C GLU A 149 -20.34 -8.34 7.89
N LEU A 150 -19.05 -8.02 8.07
CA LEU A 150 -18.57 -6.65 8.20
C LEU A 150 -18.36 -6.01 6.84
N LYS A 151 -18.77 -4.77 6.70
CA LYS A 151 -18.51 -3.91 5.54
C LYS A 151 -17.62 -2.74 5.92
N THR A 152 -17.10 -2.04 4.92
CA THR A 152 -16.36 -0.80 5.13
C THR A 152 -17.01 0.36 4.38
N ALA A 153 -16.87 1.56 4.88
CA ALA A 153 -17.29 2.79 4.21
C ALA A 153 -16.61 4.00 4.85
N GLY A 154 -15.88 4.77 4.06
CA GLY A 154 -15.31 6.06 4.46
C GLY A 154 -14.48 6.01 5.74
N GLY A 155 -13.55 5.06 5.85
CA GLY A 155 -12.67 4.91 7.02
C GLY A 155 -13.33 4.31 8.26
N MET A 156 -14.45 3.62 8.07
CA MET A 156 -15.21 2.95 9.13
C MET A 156 -15.44 1.48 8.77
N VAL A 157 -15.45 0.61 9.78
CA VAL A 157 -16.06 -0.72 9.69
C VAL A 157 -17.51 -0.62 10.13
N VAL A 158 -18.42 -1.17 9.33
CA VAL A 158 -19.88 -1.13 9.54
C VAL A 158 -20.38 -2.53 9.83
N THR A 159 -21.03 -2.70 10.95
CA THR A 159 -21.65 -3.96 11.40
C THR A 159 -23.03 -4.14 10.75
N PRO A 160 -23.64 -5.36 10.75
CA PRO A 160 -24.96 -5.61 10.19
C PRO A 160 -26.10 -4.77 10.80
N ASP A 161 -25.97 -4.37 12.07
CA ASP A 161 -26.93 -3.49 12.75
C ASP A 161 -26.72 -1.99 12.45
N GLY A 162 -25.73 -1.65 11.61
CA GLY A 162 -25.40 -0.29 11.20
C GLY A 162 -24.46 0.46 12.15
N THR A 163 -23.94 -0.18 13.21
CA THR A 163 -22.92 0.40 14.08
C THR A 163 -21.65 0.67 13.28
N LYS A 164 -21.03 1.84 13.48
CA LYS A 164 -19.81 2.25 12.78
C LYS A 164 -18.66 2.32 13.78
N ILE A 165 -17.54 1.69 13.45
CA ILE A 165 -16.30 1.67 14.25
C ILE A 165 -15.20 2.28 13.39
N SER A 166 -14.55 3.35 13.84
CA SER A 166 -13.54 4.03 13.05
C SER A 166 -12.25 3.19 12.92
N TYR A 167 -11.53 3.36 11.84
CA TYR A 167 -10.22 2.73 11.65
C TYR A 167 -9.22 3.15 12.72
N LEU A 168 -9.31 4.40 13.22
CA LEU A 168 -8.46 4.89 14.30
C LEU A 168 -8.71 4.12 15.61
N GLU A 169 -9.97 3.84 15.91
CA GLU A 169 -10.35 3.06 17.11
C GLU A 169 -9.86 1.61 17.03
N LEU A 170 -9.80 1.05 15.83
CA LEU A 170 -9.37 -0.33 15.58
C LEU A 170 -7.84 -0.49 15.47
N ALA A 171 -7.11 0.59 15.29
CA ALA A 171 -5.68 0.56 15.02
C ALA A 171 -4.89 -0.19 16.11
N SER A 172 -5.19 0.05 17.39
CA SER A 172 -4.51 -0.62 18.53
C SER A 172 -4.80 -2.11 18.64
N ILE A 173 -5.88 -2.59 18.01
CA ILE A 173 -6.24 -4.02 17.98
C ILE A 173 -5.65 -4.68 16.73
N ALA A 174 -5.47 -3.90 15.68
CA ALA A 174 -4.95 -4.33 14.38
C ALA A 174 -3.41 -4.38 14.32
N ALA A 175 -2.73 -3.74 15.30
CA ALA A 175 -1.27 -3.61 15.40
C ALA A 175 -0.58 -4.94 15.78
#